data_5d48e15e594d1bad1e818701fc4448c7
#
_entry.id   5d48e15e594d1bad1e818701fc4448c7
#
_cell.length_a   1.000
_cell.length_b   1.000
_cell.length_c   1.000
_cell.angle_alpha   90.00
_cell.angle_beta   90.00
_cell.angle_gamma   90.00
#
_symmetry.space_group_name_H-M   'P 1'
#
loop_
_entity.id
_entity.type
_entity.pdbx_description
1 polymer ?
#
loop_
_entity_poly.entity_id
_entity_poly.type
_entity_poly.pdbx_seq_one_letter_code
_entity_poly.pdbx_strand_id
1 'polypeptide(L)'
;MRKFKLRTGVSNPYEINAENFEKLTLKQEPYHKVGKDGVPRDFGVCPACDNPIQLIGLYKKLENTGRPYGKHYSRSLSFAPYNETAYRFCPYSSNSREVTKESRKKELTDYERNIYNAVRDYFDLAVYIIQQETGIYVGERMARRILEDYLSAEGHMYYWATLYNIPWMLLYFLRPRPCYGLEVKDGSALQIFLKRLLSTQQMRHHLAQSICLIRTVCLKLSNVILMQVHQKFLFVRCIRRIRNVQTCFLKKMVILEK
;
A
#
# COMPACT_ATOMS: atom_id res chain seq x y z
N MET A 1 -7.50 9.79 -0.56
CA MET A 1 -7.74 8.47 -1.19
C MET A 1 -8.71 8.58 -2.36
N ARG A 2 -8.74 7.57 -3.27
CA ARG A 2 -9.59 7.63 -4.49
C ARG A 2 -10.73 6.60 -4.52
N LYS A 3 -10.78 5.72 -3.54
CA LYS A 3 -11.81 4.67 -3.42
C LYS A 3 -12.50 4.73 -2.09
N PHE A 4 -13.74 4.27 -2.04
CA PHE A 4 -14.55 4.17 -0.82
C PHE A 4 -15.29 2.84 -0.78
N LYS A 5 -15.70 2.41 0.40
CA LYS A 5 -16.61 1.29 0.64
C LYS A 5 -17.91 1.81 1.24
N LEU A 6 -18.96 1.01 1.18
CA LEU A 6 -20.23 1.33 1.82
C LEU A 6 -20.27 0.87 3.29
N ARG A 7 -19.67 -0.28 3.59
CA ARG A 7 -19.72 -0.90 4.91
C ARG A 7 -18.33 -1.27 5.39
N THR A 8 -18.17 -1.37 6.68
CA THR A 8 -17.00 -1.94 7.32
C THR A 8 -16.88 -3.44 7.02
N GLY A 9 -15.66 -3.98 7.01
CA GLY A 9 -15.40 -5.41 6.79
C GLY A 9 -15.52 -5.91 5.35
N VAL A 10 -16.14 -5.15 4.45
CA VAL A 10 -16.31 -5.53 3.03
C VAL A 10 -15.09 -5.13 2.22
N SER A 11 -14.72 -5.95 1.22
CA SER A 11 -13.50 -5.76 0.45
C SER A 11 -13.66 -5.00 -0.87
N ASN A 12 -14.87 -4.84 -1.40
CA ASN A 12 -15.11 -4.24 -2.72
C ASN A 12 -15.16 -2.71 -2.66
N PRO A 13 -14.04 -2.01 -2.95
CA PRO A 13 -14.01 -0.57 -2.98
C PRO A 13 -14.40 -0.04 -4.36
N TYR A 14 -15.20 1.02 -4.37
CA TYR A 14 -15.64 1.73 -5.57
C TYR A 14 -14.82 3.01 -5.77
N GLU A 15 -14.66 3.45 -7.00
CA GLU A 15 -14.05 4.75 -7.28
C GLU A 15 -14.93 5.89 -6.80
N ILE A 16 -14.28 6.94 -6.24
CA ILE A 16 -14.99 8.14 -5.77
C ILE A 16 -15.33 9.00 -6.99
N ASN A 17 -16.58 8.92 -7.42
CA ASN A 17 -17.21 9.77 -8.41
C ASN A 17 -18.71 9.89 -8.10
N ALA A 18 -19.39 10.86 -8.68
CA ALA A 18 -20.79 11.12 -8.44
C ALA A 18 -21.66 9.93 -8.89
N GLU A 19 -21.37 9.35 -10.05
CA GLU A 19 -22.12 8.24 -10.64
C GLU A 19 -22.14 7.01 -9.71
N ASN A 20 -20.97 6.56 -9.25
CA ASN A 20 -20.87 5.43 -8.31
C ASN A 20 -21.55 5.74 -7.00
N PHE A 21 -21.35 6.95 -6.46
CA PHE A 21 -21.96 7.33 -5.18
C PHE A 21 -23.47 7.33 -5.28
N GLU A 22 -24.06 7.94 -6.29
CA GLU A 22 -25.52 8.00 -6.48
C GLU A 22 -26.11 6.61 -6.74
N LYS A 23 -25.50 5.82 -7.61
CA LYS A 23 -25.94 4.45 -7.90
C LYS A 23 -25.98 3.57 -6.67
N LEU A 24 -25.01 3.70 -5.78
CA LEU A 24 -24.84 2.81 -4.63
C LEU A 24 -25.58 3.27 -3.37
N THR A 25 -25.78 4.59 -3.20
CA THR A 25 -26.36 5.17 -1.99
C THR A 25 -27.71 5.81 -2.21
N LEU A 26 -28.12 5.98 -3.47
CA LEU A 26 -29.30 6.75 -3.88
C LEU A 26 -29.29 8.18 -3.31
N LYS A 27 -28.09 8.67 -2.91
CA LYS A 27 -27.90 9.97 -2.25
C LYS A 27 -28.80 10.16 -1.01
N GLN A 28 -28.98 9.08 -0.25
CA GLN A 28 -29.83 9.04 0.94
C GLN A 28 -29.01 8.88 2.22
N GLU A 29 -29.62 9.14 3.35
CA GLU A 29 -29.07 8.77 4.66
C GLU A 29 -28.84 7.26 4.73
N PRO A 30 -27.78 6.83 5.40
CA PRO A 30 -26.84 7.59 6.24
C PRO A 30 -25.64 8.17 5.48
N TYR A 31 -25.53 7.96 4.18
CA TYR A 31 -24.35 8.34 3.38
C TYR A 31 -24.35 9.81 2.95
N HIS A 32 -25.55 10.37 2.77
CA HIS A 32 -25.74 11.79 2.48
C HIS A 32 -26.43 12.47 3.66
N LYS A 33 -25.79 13.50 4.22
CA LYS A 33 -26.33 14.23 5.37
C LYS A 33 -26.18 15.74 5.16
N VAL A 34 -27.21 16.48 5.51
CA VAL A 34 -27.14 17.94 5.60
C VAL A 34 -26.69 18.30 7.01
N GLY A 35 -25.58 19.03 7.12
CA GLY A 35 -25.05 19.50 8.40
C GLY A 35 -25.96 20.56 9.03
N LYS A 36 -25.71 20.88 10.31
CA LYS A 36 -26.41 21.98 11.00
C LYS A 36 -26.23 23.36 10.33
N ASP A 37 -25.17 23.47 9.53
CA ASP A 37 -24.81 24.63 8.71
C ASP A 37 -25.51 24.65 7.34
N GLY A 38 -26.47 23.75 7.10
CA GLY A 38 -27.17 23.61 5.82
C GLY A 38 -26.31 23.03 4.68
N VAL A 39 -25.06 22.67 4.95
CA VAL A 39 -24.13 22.17 3.91
C VAL A 39 -24.28 20.67 3.76
N PRO A 40 -24.59 20.15 2.56
CA PRO A 40 -24.66 18.72 2.31
C PRO A 40 -23.23 18.12 2.33
N ARG A 41 -23.12 16.95 2.94
CA ARG A 41 -21.88 16.18 3.05
C ARG A 41 -22.14 14.73 2.71
N ASP A 42 -21.23 14.18 1.92
CA ASP A 42 -21.27 12.80 1.46
C ASP A 42 -20.22 11.99 2.20
N PHE A 43 -20.59 10.78 2.60
CA PHE A 43 -19.76 9.92 3.43
C PHE A 43 -19.65 8.52 2.84
N GLY A 44 -18.59 7.84 3.24
CA GLY A 44 -18.31 6.45 2.92
C GLY A 44 -17.36 5.85 3.95
N VAL A 45 -16.78 4.70 3.64
CA VAL A 45 -15.85 3.97 4.51
C VAL A 45 -14.50 3.87 3.83
N CYS A 46 -13.42 4.06 4.59
CA CYS A 46 -12.06 3.89 4.11
C CYS A 46 -11.79 2.44 3.70
N PRO A 47 -11.26 2.16 2.50
CA PRO A 47 -11.00 0.79 2.07
C PRO A 47 -9.94 0.05 2.90
N ALA A 48 -9.03 0.76 3.57
CA ALA A 48 -7.92 0.15 4.28
C ALA A 48 -8.15 0.01 5.80
N CYS A 49 -8.80 0.98 6.45
CA CYS A 49 -8.89 1.01 7.91
C CYS A 49 -10.33 1.00 8.44
N ASP A 50 -11.31 0.90 7.57
CA ASP A 50 -12.75 0.89 7.92
C ASP A 50 -13.27 2.12 8.67
N ASN A 51 -12.45 3.16 8.81
CA ASN A 51 -12.91 4.43 9.37
C ASN A 51 -13.82 5.18 8.41
N PRO A 52 -14.75 5.99 8.94
CA PRO A 52 -15.57 6.86 8.13
C PRO A 52 -14.71 7.87 7.36
N ILE A 53 -15.13 8.16 6.14
CA ILE A 53 -14.52 9.17 5.28
C ILE A 53 -15.59 10.12 4.75
N GLN A 54 -15.22 11.38 4.60
CA GLN A 54 -16.01 12.36 3.87
C GLN A 54 -15.53 12.38 2.41
N LEU A 55 -16.46 12.32 1.48
CA LEU A 55 -16.20 12.41 0.04
C LEU A 55 -16.25 13.87 -0.38
N ILE A 56 -15.13 14.39 -0.89
CA ILE A 56 -14.97 15.81 -1.19
C ILE A 56 -14.86 15.98 -2.72
N GLY A 57 -15.60 16.95 -3.24
CA GLY A 57 -15.53 17.31 -4.66
C GLY A 57 -16.35 16.41 -5.58
N LEU A 58 -17.35 15.66 -5.07
CA LEU A 58 -18.23 14.85 -5.92
C LEU A 58 -19.00 15.70 -6.93
N TYR A 59 -19.52 16.84 -6.48
CA TYR A 59 -20.39 17.71 -7.27
C TYR A 59 -19.81 19.09 -7.56
N LYS A 60 -18.62 19.37 -7.02
CA LYS A 60 -17.95 20.66 -7.21
C LYS A 60 -16.55 20.45 -7.76
N LYS A 61 -16.18 21.21 -8.78
CA LYS A 61 -14.80 21.26 -9.26
C LYS A 61 -13.95 21.90 -8.17
N LEU A 62 -12.89 21.22 -7.76
CA LEU A 62 -11.97 21.70 -6.74
C LEU A 62 -10.82 22.44 -7.41
N GLU A 63 -10.47 23.61 -6.85
CA GLU A 63 -9.38 24.45 -7.38
C GLU A 63 -8.02 23.75 -7.36
N ASN A 64 -7.75 22.99 -6.28
CA ASN A 64 -6.45 22.37 -6.03
C ASN A 64 -6.34 20.90 -6.49
N THR A 65 -7.45 20.25 -6.85
CA THR A 65 -7.45 18.84 -7.26
C THR A 65 -8.49 18.65 -8.36
N GLY A 66 -8.04 18.19 -9.53
CA GLY A 66 -8.94 17.95 -10.67
C GLY A 66 -9.91 16.76 -10.50
N ARG A 67 -9.94 16.09 -9.34
CA ARG A 67 -10.75 14.87 -9.11
C ARG A 67 -11.25 14.79 -7.67
N PRO A 68 -12.44 14.20 -7.43
CA PRO A 68 -12.96 13.94 -6.09
C PRO A 68 -12.02 13.02 -5.29
N TYR A 69 -12.05 13.18 -3.98
CA TYR A 69 -11.24 12.37 -3.06
C TYR A 69 -11.93 12.15 -1.72
N GLY A 70 -11.51 11.09 -1.00
CA GLY A 70 -11.95 10.82 0.37
C GLY A 70 -10.96 11.36 1.40
N LYS A 71 -11.48 11.98 2.46
CA LYS A 71 -10.75 12.44 3.63
C LYS A 71 -11.31 11.74 4.86
N HIS A 72 -10.45 11.21 5.75
CA HIS A 72 -10.91 10.61 7.00
C HIS A 72 -11.74 11.60 7.82
N TYR A 73 -12.82 11.10 8.39
CA TYR A 73 -13.73 11.84 9.25
C TYR A 73 -13.58 11.30 10.68
N SER A 74 -13.16 12.17 11.61
CA SER A 74 -12.79 11.78 12.98
C SER A 74 -13.97 11.62 13.93
N ARG A 75 -15.15 11.25 13.41
CA ARG A 75 -16.37 10.98 14.20
C ARG A 75 -17.02 9.71 13.69
N SER A 76 -17.64 8.97 14.59
CA SER A 76 -18.41 7.77 14.24
C SER A 76 -19.67 8.14 13.45
N LEU A 77 -20.00 7.31 12.47
CA LEU A 77 -21.25 7.34 11.72
C LEU A 77 -22.02 6.04 12.02
N SER A 78 -23.31 6.02 11.76
CA SER A 78 -24.16 4.84 12.05
C SER A 78 -23.70 3.56 11.34
N PHE A 79 -23.06 3.68 10.18
CA PHE A 79 -22.57 2.56 9.37
C PHE A 79 -21.06 2.32 9.51
N ALA A 80 -20.32 3.18 10.22
CA ALA A 80 -18.89 3.05 10.42
C ALA A 80 -18.45 3.74 11.73
N PRO A 81 -18.03 2.99 12.75
CA PRO A 81 -17.45 3.56 13.96
C PRO A 81 -16.06 4.13 13.66
N TYR A 82 -15.72 5.25 14.31
CA TYR A 82 -14.37 5.79 14.24
C TYR A 82 -13.45 5.01 15.19
N ASN A 83 -12.34 4.53 14.64
CA ASN A 83 -11.29 3.85 15.38
C ASN A 83 -9.98 4.60 15.20
N GLU A 84 -9.51 5.25 16.27
CA GLU A 84 -8.30 6.07 16.26
C GLU A 84 -7.04 5.24 15.95
N THR A 85 -6.93 4.03 16.51
CA THR A 85 -5.79 3.13 16.25
C THR A 85 -5.73 2.76 14.78
N ALA A 86 -6.87 2.39 14.18
CA ALA A 86 -6.95 2.08 12.76
C ALA A 86 -6.64 3.31 11.88
N TYR A 87 -7.08 4.50 12.27
CA TYR A 87 -6.73 5.76 11.60
C TYR A 87 -5.24 6.04 11.67
N ARG A 88 -4.64 5.90 12.85
CA ARG A 88 -3.23 6.18 13.10
C ARG A 88 -2.29 5.36 12.20
N PHE A 89 -2.65 4.12 11.92
CA PHE A 89 -1.88 3.20 11.08
C PHE A 89 -2.40 3.08 9.64
N CYS A 90 -3.38 3.86 9.25
CA CYS A 90 -3.95 3.80 7.91
C CYS A 90 -2.97 4.33 6.86
N PRO A 91 -2.72 3.61 5.76
CA PRO A 91 -1.84 4.08 4.68
C PRO A 91 -2.34 5.35 3.99
N TYR A 92 -3.62 5.67 4.14
CA TYR A 92 -4.23 6.90 3.61
C TYR A 92 -4.33 8.03 4.64
N SER A 93 -3.84 7.82 5.85
CA SER A 93 -3.75 8.86 6.86
C SER A 93 -2.56 9.79 6.58
N SER A 94 -2.71 11.07 6.88
CA SER A 94 -1.61 12.04 6.86
C SER A 94 -0.58 11.79 7.97
N ASN A 95 -0.99 11.09 9.02
CA ASN A 95 -0.19 10.81 10.23
C ASN A 95 0.25 9.33 10.29
N SER A 96 0.32 8.65 9.15
CA SER A 96 0.72 7.25 9.14
C SER A 96 2.13 7.09 9.74
N ARG A 97 2.26 6.21 10.71
CA ARG A 97 3.49 5.96 11.46
C ARG A 97 4.13 4.65 11.00
N GLU A 98 5.33 4.38 11.50
CA GLU A 98 6.03 3.14 11.24
C GLU A 98 5.18 1.91 11.58
N VAL A 99 5.39 0.83 10.84
CA VAL A 99 4.72 -0.45 11.08
C VAL A 99 5.27 -1.02 12.38
N THR A 100 4.39 -1.17 13.37
CA THR A 100 4.72 -1.79 14.66
C THR A 100 3.84 -3.00 14.89
N LYS A 101 4.13 -3.80 15.92
CA LYS A 101 3.26 -4.91 16.32
C LYS A 101 1.83 -4.46 16.66
N GLU A 102 1.67 -3.23 17.13
CA GLU A 102 0.37 -2.61 17.45
C GLU A 102 -0.45 -2.30 16.19
N SER A 103 0.19 -2.18 15.03
CA SER A 103 -0.50 -1.96 13.75
C SER A 103 -1.10 -3.23 13.15
N ARG A 104 -1.02 -4.37 13.86
CA ARG A 104 -1.66 -5.62 13.48
C ARG A 104 -3.13 -5.63 13.92
N LYS A 105 -4.00 -6.01 13.00
CA LYS A 105 -5.43 -6.20 13.29
C LYS A 105 -5.64 -7.46 14.12
N LYS A 106 -6.68 -7.45 14.94
CA LYS A 106 -7.05 -8.61 15.76
C LYS A 106 -7.98 -9.56 15.01
N GLU A 107 -8.77 -9.03 14.07
CA GLU A 107 -9.81 -9.77 13.35
C GLU A 107 -9.47 -9.87 11.87
N LEU A 108 -9.72 -11.05 11.30
CA LEU A 108 -9.58 -11.33 9.88
C LEU A 108 -10.90 -11.01 9.19
N THR A 109 -10.95 -9.88 8.48
CA THR A 109 -12.10 -9.49 7.66
C THR A 109 -11.91 -9.94 6.20
N ASP A 110 -12.92 -9.75 5.36
CA ASP A 110 -12.83 -10.05 3.92
C ASP A 110 -11.73 -9.26 3.22
N TYR A 111 -11.38 -8.08 3.74
CA TYR A 111 -10.30 -7.28 3.20
C TYR A 111 -8.94 -7.97 3.35
N GLU A 112 -8.62 -8.49 4.55
CA GLU A 112 -7.38 -9.22 4.81
C GLU A 112 -7.35 -10.57 4.08
N ARG A 113 -8.50 -11.25 3.99
CA ARG A 113 -8.64 -12.50 3.20
C ARG A 113 -8.30 -12.26 1.73
N ASN A 114 -8.75 -11.14 1.16
CA ASN A 114 -8.44 -10.81 -0.22
C ASN A 114 -6.96 -10.49 -0.43
N ILE A 115 -6.29 -9.84 0.55
CA ILE A 115 -4.85 -9.64 0.48
C ILE A 115 -4.12 -11.00 0.56
N TYR A 116 -4.53 -11.87 1.48
CA TYR A 116 -3.97 -13.21 1.60
C TYR A 116 -4.14 -14.03 0.31
N ASN A 117 -5.34 -14.04 -0.26
CA ASN A 117 -5.63 -14.72 -1.52
C ASN A 117 -4.81 -14.13 -2.67
N ALA A 118 -4.67 -12.82 -2.74
CA ALA A 118 -3.85 -12.17 -3.75
C ALA A 118 -2.36 -12.55 -3.63
N VAL A 119 -1.84 -12.70 -2.41
CA VAL A 119 -0.47 -13.21 -2.20
C VAL A 119 -0.38 -14.66 -2.66
N ARG A 120 -1.35 -15.51 -2.31
CA ARG A 120 -1.36 -16.92 -2.72
C ARG A 120 -1.40 -17.09 -4.24
N ASP A 121 -2.28 -16.35 -4.90
CA ASP A 121 -2.61 -16.57 -6.32
C ASP A 121 -1.66 -15.83 -7.27
N TYR A 122 -0.99 -14.77 -6.80
CA TYR A 122 -0.13 -13.89 -7.62
C TYR A 122 1.25 -13.63 -7.00
N PHE A 123 1.75 -14.58 -6.21
CA PHE A 123 3.06 -14.44 -5.57
C PHE A 123 4.21 -14.31 -6.58
N ASP A 124 4.16 -15.05 -7.66
CA ASP A 124 5.11 -15.00 -8.77
C ASP A 124 5.21 -13.57 -9.36
N LEU A 125 4.07 -12.92 -9.55
CA LEU A 125 4.02 -11.55 -10.04
C LEU A 125 4.58 -10.56 -9.00
N ALA A 126 4.31 -10.79 -7.72
CA ALA A 126 4.90 -9.97 -6.66
C ALA A 126 6.42 -10.11 -6.62
N VAL A 127 6.96 -11.32 -6.79
CA VAL A 127 8.40 -11.59 -6.91
C VAL A 127 8.97 -10.91 -8.16
N TYR A 128 8.29 -10.98 -9.29
CA TYR A 128 8.72 -10.27 -10.51
C TYR A 128 8.82 -8.75 -10.28
N ILE A 129 7.83 -8.14 -9.62
CA ILE A 129 7.88 -6.71 -9.28
C ILE A 129 9.06 -6.41 -8.36
N ILE A 130 9.29 -7.23 -7.33
CA ILE A 130 10.45 -7.10 -6.43
C ILE A 130 11.75 -7.09 -7.23
N GLN A 131 11.92 -8.03 -8.16
CA GLN A 131 13.13 -8.12 -8.99
C GLN A 131 13.32 -6.87 -9.88
N GLN A 132 12.23 -6.36 -10.47
CA GLN A 132 12.32 -5.16 -11.32
C GLN A 132 12.67 -3.91 -10.53
N GLU A 133 12.09 -3.75 -9.35
CA GLU A 133 12.27 -2.55 -8.53
C GLU A 133 13.59 -2.56 -7.75
N THR A 134 14.01 -3.72 -7.24
CA THR A 134 15.25 -3.83 -6.47
C THR A 134 16.48 -4.07 -7.33
N GLY A 135 16.32 -4.66 -8.51
CA GLY A 135 17.41 -5.12 -9.35
C GLY A 135 18.12 -6.37 -8.81
N ILE A 136 17.53 -7.06 -7.84
CA ILE A 136 18.07 -8.30 -7.27
C ILE A 136 17.35 -9.48 -7.92
N TYR A 137 18.12 -10.48 -8.39
CA TYR A 137 17.52 -11.72 -8.84
C TYR A 137 17.01 -12.54 -7.65
N VAL A 138 15.74 -12.88 -7.68
CA VAL A 138 15.07 -13.66 -6.62
C VAL A 138 14.84 -15.07 -7.14
N GLY A 139 15.78 -15.98 -6.87
CA GLY A 139 15.63 -17.41 -7.17
C GLY A 139 14.62 -18.10 -6.24
N GLU A 140 14.22 -19.31 -6.57
CA GLU A 140 13.18 -20.09 -5.86
C GLU A 140 13.40 -20.14 -4.35
N ARG A 141 14.62 -20.44 -3.90
CA ARG A 141 14.98 -20.53 -2.47
C ARG A 141 14.73 -19.20 -1.74
N MET A 142 15.05 -18.09 -2.38
CA MET A 142 14.82 -16.75 -1.82
C MET A 142 13.33 -16.41 -1.81
N ALA A 143 12.63 -16.70 -2.90
CA ALA A 143 11.19 -16.49 -3.02
C ALA A 143 10.43 -17.26 -1.92
N ARG A 144 10.74 -18.53 -1.72
CA ARG A 144 10.17 -19.37 -0.64
C ARG A 144 10.37 -18.72 0.73
N ARG A 145 11.56 -18.24 1.04
CA ARG A 145 11.85 -17.57 2.31
C ARG A 145 11.11 -16.25 2.50
N ILE A 146 10.97 -15.45 1.43
CA ILE A 146 10.18 -14.23 1.45
C ILE A 146 8.72 -14.56 1.83
N LEU A 147 8.16 -15.59 1.24
CA LEU A 147 6.80 -16.02 1.51
C LEU A 147 6.65 -16.56 2.94
N GLU A 148 7.55 -17.42 3.38
CA GLU A 148 7.55 -18.00 4.73
C GLU A 148 7.64 -16.92 5.82
N ASP A 149 8.55 -15.96 5.67
CA ASP A 149 8.72 -14.87 6.63
C ASP A 149 7.48 -13.95 6.68
N TYR A 150 6.86 -13.67 5.52
CA TYR A 150 5.62 -12.92 5.43
C TYR A 150 4.44 -13.64 6.09
N LEU A 151 4.27 -14.92 5.81
CA LEU A 151 3.20 -15.74 6.39
C LEU A 151 3.37 -15.91 7.90
N SER A 152 4.61 -16.16 8.36
CA SER A 152 4.93 -16.25 9.78
C SER A 152 4.62 -14.97 10.57
N ALA A 153 4.78 -13.83 9.91
CA ALA A 153 4.45 -12.51 10.47
C ALA A 153 2.97 -12.14 10.30
N GLU A 154 2.19 -12.96 9.58
CA GLU A 154 0.81 -12.65 9.18
C GLU A 154 0.69 -11.27 8.53
N GLY A 155 1.56 -10.96 7.56
CA GLY A 155 1.71 -9.64 6.95
C GLY A 155 0.42 -9.05 6.39
N HIS A 156 -0.54 -9.89 5.98
CA HIS A 156 -1.86 -9.47 5.53
C HIS A 156 -2.74 -8.85 6.64
N MET A 157 -2.44 -9.14 7.91
CA MET A 157 -3.19 -8.65 9.07
C MET A 157 -2.85 -7.21 9.47
N TYR A 158 -1.86 -6.60 8.86
CA TYR A 158 -1.46 -5.24 9.24
C TYR A 158 -2.32 -4.17 8.56
N TYR A 159 -2.64 -3.08 9.28
CA TYR A 159 -3.39 -1.95 8.72
C TYR A 159 -2.75 -1.35 7.47
N TRP A 160 -1.42 -1.45 7.37
CA TRP A 160 -0.66 -0.99 6.21
C TRP A 160 -0.79 -1.89 4.98
N ALA A 161 -1.19 -3.15 5.15
CA ALA A 161 -1.32 -4.08 4.05
C ALA A 161 -2.45 -3.64 3.13
N THR A 162 -2.13 -3.52 1.85
CA THR A 162 -3.06 -3.20 0.78
C THR A 162 -2.70 -4.06 -0.44
N LEU A 163 -3.63 -4.28 -1.35
CA LEU A 163 -3.36 -4.99 -2.60
C LEU A 163 -2.25 -4.32 -3.44
N TYR A 164 -2.03 -3.01 -3.25
CA TYR A 164 -1.04 -2.25 -4.02
C TYR A 164 0.39 -2.36 -3.48
N ASN A 165 0.56 -2.65 -2.19
CA ASN A 165 1.87 -2.68 -1.56
C ASN A 165 2.34 -4.08 -1.18
N ILE A 166 1.67 -5.14 -1.67
CA ILE A 166 2.04 -6.54 -1.40
C ILE A 166 3.55 -6.78 -1.62
N PRO A 167 4.19 -6.41 -2.74
CA PRO A 167 5.61 -6.66 -2.95
C PRO A 167 6.49 -6.04 -1.84
N TRP A 168 6.14 -4.85 -1.40
CA TRP A 168 6.87 -4.13 -0.35
C TRP A 168 6.63 -4.71 1.04
N MET A 169 5.42 -5.18 1.32
CA MET A 169 5.10 -5.90 2.55
C MET A 169 5.85 -7.22 2.65
N LEU A 170 5.97 -7.95 1.55
CA LEU A 170 6.78 -9.17 1.47
C LEU A 170 8.25 -8.90 1.85
N LEU A 171 8.83 -7.81 1.33
CA LEU A 171 10.20 -7.41 1.67
C LEU A 171 10.33 -6.86 3.10
N TYR A 172 9.31 -6.16 3.59
CA TYR A 172 9.33 -5.59 4.94
C TYR A 172 9.43 -6.67 6.02
N PHE A 173 8.72 -7.77 5.86
CA PHE A 173 8.74 -8.88 6.79
C PHE A 173 9.90 -9.86 6.59
N LEU A 174 10.65 -9.73 5.50
CA LEU A 174 11.83 -10.55 5.27
C LEU A 174 12.84 -10.37 6.40
N ARG A 175 13.21 -11.46 7.07
CA ARG A 175 14.23 -11.42 8.11
C ARG A 175 15.59 -11.00 7.55
N PRO A 176 16.38 -10.22 8.30
CA PRO A 176 17.72 -9.78 7.88
C PRO A 176 18.57 -10.98 7.45
N ARG A 177 19.19 -10.89 6.29
CA ARG A 177 20.06 -11.94 5.73
C ARG A 177 21.28 -11.29 5.08
N PRO A 178 22.43 -12.00 5.06
CA PRO A 178 23.59 -11.52 4.32
C PRO A 178 23.26 -11.41 2.82
N CYS A 179 23.80 -10.36 2.20
CA CYS A 179 23.66 -10.13 0.77
C CYS A 179 24.66 -10.91 -0.06
N TYR A 180 25.54 -11.64 0.59
CA TYR A 180 26.56 -12.44 -0.08
C TYR A 180 25.96 -13.47 -1.01
N GLY A 181 26.43 -13.51 -2.24
CA GLY A 181 25.94 -14.45 -3.26
C GLY A 181 24.61 -14.06 -3.91
N LEU A 182 24.09 -12.86 -3.66
CA LEU A 182 22.94 -12.36 -4.41
C LEU A 182 23.38 -11.81 -5.77
N GLU A 183 22.73 -12.30 -6.80
CA GLU A 183 22.91 -11.80 -8.16
C GLU A 183 22.15 -10.49 -8.36
N VAL A 184 22.88 -9.47 -8.85
CA VAL A 184 22.33 -8.15 -9.11
C VAL A 184 22.23 -7.92 -10.61
N LYS A 185 21.09 -7.51 -11.09
CA LYS A 185 20.79 -7.27 -12.49
C LYS A 185 21.66 -6.15 -13.04
N ASP A 186 22.29 -6.39 -14.19
CA ASP A 186 23.10 -5.41 -14.87
C ASP A 186 22.32 -4.14 -15.23
N GLY A 187 22.97 -2.98 -15.05
CA GLY A 187 22.36 -1.67 -15.30
C GLY A 187 21.30 -1.26 -14.29
N SER A 188 21.04 -2.06 -13.24
CA SER A 188 20.10 -1.68 -12.18
C SER A 188 20.62 -0.53 -11.33
N ALA A 189 19.71 0.25 -10.73
CA ALA A 189 20.08 1.34 -9.83
C ALA A 189 20.92 0.83 -8.64
N LEU A 190 20.65 -0.39 -8.17
CA LEU A 190 21.42 -1.04 -7.11
C LEU A 190 22.84 -1.34 -7.57
N GLN A 191 23.04 -1.88 -8.79
CA GLN A 191 24.38 -2.14 -9.32
C GLN A 191 25.20 -0.85 -9.46
N ILE A 192 24.58 0.21 -9.99
CA ILE A 192 25.23 1.52 -10.12
C ILE A 192 25.63 2.05 -8.75
N PHE A 193 24.75 1.94 -7.77
CA PHE A 193 25.02 2.34 -6.38
C PHE A 193 26.17 1.53 -5.77
N LEU A 194 26.15 0.20 -5.91
CA LEU A 194 27.21 -0.68 -5.41
C LEU A 194 28.56 -0.40 -6.06
N LYS A 195 28.60 -0.19 -7.38
CA LYS A 195 29.84 0.20 -8.10
C LYS A 195 30.41 1.51 -7.56
N ARG A 196 29.56 2.50 -7.28
CA ARG A 196 29.99 3.77 -6.66
C ARG A 196 30.53 3.57 -5.25
N LEU A 197 29.90 2.74 -4.43
CA LEU A 197 30.39 2.43 -3.09
C LEU A 197 31.74 1.71 -3.12
N LEU A 198 31.92 0.78 -4.04
CA LEU A 198 33.15 0.00 -4.17
C LEU A 198 34.31 0.82 -4.72
N SER A 199 34.05 1.92 -5.44
CA SER A 199 35.08 2.84 -5.94
C SER A 199 35.69 3.72 -4.84
N THR A 200 34.99 3.89 -3.70
CA THR A 200 35.54 4.62 -2.54
C THR A 200 36.36 3.66 -1.67
N GLN A 201 37.66 3.96 -1.55
CA GLN A 201 38.66 3.12 -0.85
C GLN A 201 38.30 2.77 0.61
N GLN A 202 37.50 3.60 1.25
CA GLN A 202 37.10 3.49 2.65
C GLN A 202 36.12 2.33 2.91
N MET A 203 35.39 1.81 1.90
CA MET A 203 34.35 0.82 2.07
C MET A 203 34.78 -0.63 1.82
N ARG A 204 35.98 -0.86 1.26
CA ARG A 204 36.45 -2.24 1.02
C ARG A 204 36.66 -3.03 2.32
N HIS A 205 37.04 -2.36 3.41
CA HIS A 205 37.22 -2.98 4.72
C HIS A 205 35.88 -3.22 5.48
N HIS A 206 34.87 -2.36 5.28
CA HIS A 206 33.57 -2.50 5.96
C HIS A 206 32.61 -3.48 5.29
N LEU A 207 32.74 -3.74 3.99
CA LEU A 207 31.87 -4.70 3.28
C LEU A 207 32.11 -6.16 3.69
N ALA A 208 33.29 -6.48 4.16
CA ALA A 208 33.60 -7.81 4.71
C ALA A 208 32.93 -8.06 6.07
N GLN A 209 32.51 -7.02 6.80
CA GLN A 209 31.90 -7.09 8.13
C GLN A 209 30.41 -6.70 8.18
N SER A 210 29.87 -6.12 7.12
CA SER A 210 28.50 -5.56 7.17
C SER A 210 27.43 -6.53 6.71
N ILE A 211 26.96 -7.32 7.63
CA ILE A 211 25.89 -8.36 7.51
C ILE A 211 24.48 -7.76 7.25
N CYS A 212 24.30 -6.46 7.09
CA CYS A 212 22.98 -5.83 7.17
C CYS A 212 22.54 -4.98 5.96
N LEU A 213 23.17 -5.14 4.79
CA LEU A 213 22.93 -4.23 3.67
C LEU A 213 21.55 -4.36 3.00
N ILE A 214 20.97 -5.56 2.93
CA ILE A 214 19.63 -5.71 2.31
C ILE A 214 18.57 -5.02 3.16
N ARG A 215 18.59 -5.17 4.48
CA ARG A 215 17.63 -4.49 5.36
C ARG A 215 17.80 -2.97 5.28
N THR A 216 19.04 -2.48 5.22
CA THR A 216 19.33 -1.04 5.12
C THR A 216 18.98 -0.49 3.74
N VAL A 217 19.22 -1.25 2.66
CA VAL A 217 18.82 -0.86 1.30
C VAL A 217 17.31 -1.03 1.12
N CYS A 218 16.69 -2.11 1.60
CA CYS A 218 15.24 -2.28 1.57
C CYS A 218 14.54 -1.32 2.53
N LEU A 219 15.06 -1.03 3.72
CA LEU A 219 14.51 -0.01 4.62
C LEU A 219 14.74 1.41 4.11
N LYS A 220 15.88 1.71 3.47
CA LYS A 220 16.07 3.01 2.81
C LYS A 220 15.23 3.12 1.55
N LEU A 221 15.07 2.07 0.75
CA LEU A 221 14.16 2.05 -0.38
C LEU A 221 12.70 2.06 0.08
N SER A 222 12.33 1.32 1.12
CA SER A 222 10.97 1.37 1.69
C SER A 222 10.73 2.66 2.45
N ASN A 223 11.70 3.25 3.15
CA ASN A 223 11.59 4.57 3.76
C ASN A 223 11.58 5.69 2.71
N VAL A 224 12.34 5.56 1.62
CA VAL A 224 12.26 6.48 0.47
C VAL A 224 10.90 6.32 -0.22
N ILE A 225 10.38 5.14 -0.35
CA ILE A 225 9.04 4.88 -0.92
C ILE A 225 7.93 5.28 0.06
N LEU A 226 8.07 5.02 1.36
CA LEU A 226 7.15 5.48 2.40
C LEU A 226 7.21 6.99 2.59
N MET A 227 8.39 7.62 2.56
CA MET A 227 8.53 9.08 2.56
C MET A 227 8.07 9.71 1.25
N GLN A 228 8.20 9.05 0.10
CA GLN A 228 7.68 9.54 -1.19
C GLN A 228 6.16 9.38 -1.31
N VAL A 229 5.54 8.47 -0.59
CA VAL A 229 4.08 8.47 -0.39
C VAL A 229 3.64 9.71 0.39
N HIS A 230 4.49 10.26 1.28
CA HIS A 230 4.24 11.52 1.96
C HIS A 230 4.62 12.78 1.16
N GLN A 231 5.58 12.70 0.24
CA GLN A 231 5.95 13.82 -0.62
C GLN A 231 5.30 13.69 -2.00
N LYS A 232 4.19 14.40 -2.18
CA LYS A 232 3.23 14.38 -3.30
C LYS A 232 3.77 14.61 -4.71
N PHE A 233 5.07 14.75 -4.99
CA PHE A 233 5.54 15.25 -6.28
C PHE A 233 6.54 14.39 -7.08
N LEU A 234 7.23 13.43 -6.49
CA LEU A 234 8.20 12.59 -7.22
C LEU A 234 7.64 11.23 -7.69
N PHE A 235 6.49 10.86 -7.19
CA PHE A 235 5.80 9.60 -7.47
C PHE A 235 5.26 9.47 -8.90
N VAL A 236 5.06 10.57 -9.62
CA VAL A 236 4.45 10.56 -10.97
C VAL A 236 5.37 9.97 -12.05
N ARG A 237 6.68 10.04 -11.90
CA ARG A 237 7.63 9.47 -12.90
C ARG A 237 7.84 7.95 -12.74
N CYS A 238 7.85 7.45 -11.52
CA CYS A 238 7.91 6.01 -11.25
C CYS A 238 6.59 5.30 -11.61
N ILE A 239 5.45 5.92 -11.32
CA ILE A 239 4.09 5.40 -11.62
C ILE A 239 3.87 5.20 -13.13
N ARG A 240 4.46 5.97 -14.04
CA ARG A 240 4.28 5.76 -15.49
C ARG A 240 4.85 4.42 -15.97
N ARG A 241 5.91 3.93 -15.34
CA ARG A 241 6.49 2.60 -15.64
C ARG A 241 5.74 1.47 -14.91
N ILE A 242 5.31 1.72 -13.68
CA ILE A 242 4.51 0.80 -12.86
C ILE A 242 3.07 0.66 -13.38
N ARG A 243 2.48 1.70 -14.00
CA ARG A 243 1.12 1.65 -14.55
C ARG A 243 0.89 0.50 -15.53
N ASN A 244 1.88 0.12 -16.31
CA ASN A 244 1.71 -0.97 -17.27
C ASN A 244 1.69 -2.35 -16.60
N VAL A 245 2.42 -2.53 -15.49
CA VAL A 245 2.47 -3.78 -14.73
C VAL A 245 1.30 -3.85 -13.74
N GLN A 246 0.98 -2.75 -13.07
CA GLN A 246 -0.18 -2.66 -12.16
C GLN A 246 -1.52 -2.73 -12.90
N THR A 247 -1.62 -2.18 -14.13
CA THR A 247 -2.81 -2.37 -14.97
C THR A 247 -2.96 -3.81 -15.42
N CYS A 248 -1.88 -4.55 -15.61
CA CYS A 248 -1.90 -5.98 -15.89
C CYS A 248 -2.33 -6.80 -14.66
N PHE A 249 -1.83 -6.45 -13.48
CA PHE A 249 -2.22 -7.05 -12.20
C PHE A 249 -3.70 -6.82 -11.90
N LEU A 250 -4.17 -5.58 -12.00
CA LEU A 250 -5.57 -5.22 -11.77
C LEU A 250 -6.50 -5.77 -12.85
N LYS A 251 -6.08 -5.81 -14.13
CA LYS A 251 -6.88 -6.42 -15.21
C LYS A 251 -7.02 -7.93 -15.02
N LYS A 252 -5.97 -8.64 -14.62
CA LYS A 252 -6.08 -10.07 -14.28
C LYS A 252 -6.95 -10.32 -13.05
N MET A 253 -6.89 -9.48 -12.02
CA MET A 253 -7.78 -9.60 -10.86
C MET A 253 -9.25 -9.33 -11.21
N VAL A 254 -9.53 -8.35 -12.08
CA VAL A 254 -10.91 -8.02 -12.51
C VAL A 254 -11.53 -9.07 -13.45
N ILE A 255 -10.71 -9.82 -14.21
CA ILE A 255 -11.19 -10.88 -15.12
C ILE A 255 -11.61 -12.14 -14.34
N LEU A 256 -11.14 -12.34 -13.11
CA LEU A 256 -11.48 -13.51 -12.28
C LEU A 256 -12.66 -13.25 -11.32
N GLU A 257 -13.23 -12.04 -11.32
CA GLU A 257 -14.48 -11.68 -10.60
C GLU A 257 -15.74 -11.74 -11.50
N LYS A 258 -15.62 -12.27 -12.71
CA LYS A 258 -16.73 -12.65 -13.58
C LYS A 258 -16.80 -14.17 -13.71
#